data_6bd01bb658ce395a035c22b27118c80c
#
_entry.id   6bd01bb658ce395a035c22b27118c80c
#
_cell.length_a   1.000
_cell.length_b   1.000
_cell.length_c   1.000
_cell.angle_alpha   90.00
_cell.angle_beta   90.00
_cell.angle_gamma   90.00
#
_symmetry.space_group_name_H-M   'P 1'
#
loop_
_entity.id
_entity.type
_entity.pdbx_description
1 polymer ?
#
loop_
_entity_poly.entity_id
_entity_poly.type
_entity_poly.pdbx_seq_one_letter_code
_entity_poly.pdbx_strand_id
1 'polypeptide(L)'
;MNSTLTLRPRPTNTALIAWQFTGQPLYEWPSWVQSSCSLQRSDDGQLELRHQRRSGAQMVYLSEWLVRDLDGGICFYTDAEIRKAFEIA
;
A
#
# COMPACT_ATOMS: atom_id res chain seq x y z
N MET A 1 -1.38 -15.01 5.72
CA MET A 1 -2.24 -13.99 6.36
C MET A 1 -2.55 -12.91 5.34
N ASN A 2 -3.81 -12.52 5.24
CA ASN A 2 -4.23 -11.48 4.29
C ASN A 2 -3.99 -10.10 4.90
N SER A 3 -3.18 -9.27 4.23
CA SER A 3 -2.87 -7.90 4.67
C SER A 3 -3.81 -6.85 4.09
N THR A 4 -4.83 -7.27 3.34
CA THR A 4 -5.79 -6.35 2.73
C THR A 4 -6.87 -5.99 3.73
N LEU A 5 -7.11 -4.70 3.91
CA LEU A 5 -8.13 -4.17 4.81
C LEU A 5 -9.06 -3.23 4.06
N THR A 6 -10.29 -3.12 4.56
CA THR A 6 -11.23 -2.09 4.13
C THR A 6 -11.14 -0.93 5.10
N LEU A 7 -10.90 0.27 4.59
CA LEU A 7 -10.76 1.48 5.38
C LEU A 7 -11.96 2.40 5.17
N ARG A 8 -12.31 3.14 6.22
CA ARG A 8 -13.33 4.19 6.15
C ARG A 8 -12.72 5.51 6.55
N PRO A 9 -12.50 6.43 5.59
CA PRO A 9 -11.99 7.76 5.91
C PRO A 9 -12.96 8.53 6.79
N ARG A 10 -12.45 9.29 7.71
CA ARG A 10 -13.25 10.19 8.56
C ARG A 10 -13.28 11.57 7.93
N PRO A 11 -14.44 12.27 7.86
CA PRO A 11 -15.77 11.91 8.40
C PRO A 11 -16.67 11.16 7.42
N THR A 12 -16.17 10.76 6.25
CA THR A 12 -16.97 10.12 5.21
C THR A 12 -17.20 8.65 5.53
N ASN A 13 -18.26 8.08 4.91
CA ASN A 13 -18.55 6.65 5.03
C ASN A 13 -18.06 5.84 3.84
N THR A 14 -17.30 6.46 2.95
CA THR A 14 -16.76 5.78 1.77
C THR A 14 -15.67 4.82 2.17
N ALA A 15 -15.81 3.55 1.82
CA ALA A 15 -14.82 2.53 2.10
C ALA A 15 -13.70 2.55 1.06
N LEU A 16 -12.47 2.44 1.51
CA LEU A 16 -11.28 2.32 0.67
C LEU A 16 -10.60 0.98 0.93
N ILE A 17 -9.87 0.50 -0.05
CA ILE A 17 -9.12 -0.75 0.07
C ILE A 17 -7.66 -0.45 0.35
N ALA A 18 -7.12 -1.08 1.38
CA ALA A 18 -5.71 -0.91 1.76
C ALA A 18 -5.01 -2.26 1.82
N TRP A 19 -3.72 -2.23 1.54
CA TRP A 19 -2.87 -3.41 1.63
C TRP A 19 -1.55 -3.01 2.27
N GLN A 20 -1.13 -3.79 3.27
CA GLN A 20 0.14 -3.56 3.97
C GLN A 20 1.24 -4.44 3.37
N PHE A 21 2.36 -3.82 3.03
CA PHE A 21 3.53 -4.56 2.55
C PHE A 21 4.28 -5.13 3.75
N THR A 22 4.36 -6.46 3.83
CA THR A 22 5.07 -7.16 4.91
C THR A 22 6.11 -8.14 4.35
N GLY A 23 6.58 -7.91 3.12
CA GLY A 23 7.55 -8.80 2.47
C GLY A 23 6.93 -10.01 1.81
N GLN A 24 5.61 -10.00 1.57
CA GLN A 24 4.92 -11.13 0.95
C GLN A 24 5.46 -11.41 -0.46
N PRO A 25 5.44 -12.66 -0.91
CA PRO A 25 5.77 -13.00 -2.28
C PRO A 25 4.72 -12.44 -3.25
N LEU A 26 5.13 -12.26 -4.50
CA LEU A 26 4.32 -11.64 -5.55
C LEU A 26 2.91 -12.24 -5.67
N TYR A 27 2.80 -13.55 -5.57
CA TYR A 27 1.51 -14.22 -5.77
C TYR A 27 0.48 -13.91 -4.67
N GLU A 28 0.93 -13.33 -3.53
CA GLU A 28 0.04 -12.90 -2.46
C GLU A 28 -0.40 -11.45 -2.58
N TRP A 29 0.14 -10.71 -3.54
CA TRP A 29 -0.22 -9.31 -3.71
C TRP A 29 -1.58 -9.19 -4.41
N PRO A 30 -2.41 -8.20 -4.01
CA PRO A 30 -3.62 -7.90 -4.79
C PRO A 30 -3.27 -7.55 -6.24
N SER A 31 -4.19 -7.81 -7.15
CA SER A 31 -3.96 -7.58 -8.57
C SER A 31 -3.58 -6.12 -8.89
N TRP A 32 -4.18 -5.17 -8.18
CA TRP A 32 -3.88 -3.75 -8.39
C TRP A 32 -2.47 -3.37 -7.90
N VAL A 33 -1.89 -4.14 -6.98
CA VAL A 33 -0.50 -3.97 -6.57
C VAL A 33 0.43 -4.64 -7.57
N GLN A 34 0.09 -5.86 -8.01
CA GLN A 34 0.90 -6.60 -8.97
C GLN A 34 1.08 -5.84 -10.28
N SER A 35 0.04 -5.15 -10.74
CA SER A 35 0.09 -4.42 -12.01
C SER A 35 0.87 -3.12 -11.95
N SER A 36 1.14 -2.58 -10.77
CA SER A 36 1.74 -1.26 -10.62
C SER A 36 3.05 -1.23 -9.83
N CYS A 37 3.42 -2.33 -9.19
CA CYS A 37 4.59 -2.37 -8.32
C CYS A 37 5.53 -3.51 -8.68
N SER A 38 6.81 -3.35 -8.35
CA SER A 38 7.82 -4.38 -8.47
C SER A 38 8.58 -4.51 -7.15
N LEU A 39 9.09 -5.72 -6.88
CA LEU A 39 9.88 -5.99 -5.69
C LEU A 39 11.35 -5.76 -6.01
N GLN A 40 12.04 -5.10 -5.08
CA GLN A 40 13.48 -4.93 -5.19
C GLN A 40 14.15 -4.96 -3.81
N ARG A 41 15.48 -4.95 -3.79
CA ARG A 41 16.24 -4.81 -2.55
C ARG A 41 17.03 -3.51 -2.59
N SER A 42 17.09 -2.84 -1.45
CA SER A 42 17.94 -1.67 -1.28
C SER A 42 19.41 -2.10 -1.16
N ASP A 43 20.33 -1.13 -1.14
CA ASP A 43 21.77 -1.39 -1.03
C ASP A 43 22.13 -2.13 0.27
N ASP A 44 21.34 -1.94 1.33
CA ASP A 44 21.54 -2.62 2.61
C ASP A 44 20.80 -3.96 2.71
N GLY A 45 20.19 -4.43 1.61
CA GLY A 45 19.52 -5.73 1.55
C GLY A 45 18.07 -5.74 2.00
N GLN A 46 17.50 -4.60 2.34
CA GLN A 46 16.10 -4.52 2.76
C GLN A 46 15.16 -4.69 1.58
N LEU A 47 14.05 -5.41 1.80
CA LEU A 47 13.00 -5.52 0.79
C LEU A 47 12.22 -4.24 0.69
N GLU A 48 11.93 -3.83 -0.54
CA GLU A 48 11.10 -2.66 -0.78
C GLU A 48 10.30 -2.85 -2.06
N LEU A 49 9.13 -2.18 -2.13
CA LEU A 49 8.33 -2.12 -3.35
C LEU A 49 8.65 -0.83 -4.08
N ARG A 50 8.66 -0.91 -5.39
CA ARG A 50 8.79 0.26 -6.25
C ARG A 50 7.49 0.44 -7.03
N HIS A 51 6.84 1.58 -6.86
CA HIS A 51 5.68 1.99 -7.61
C HIS A 51 6.08 3.08 -8.59
N GLN A 52 5.95 2.81 -9.89
CA GLN A 52 6.34 3.76 -10.92
C GLN A 52 5.22 4.80 -11.12
N ARG A 53 5.58 6.09 -11.09
CA ARG A 53 4.67 7.21 -11.29
C ARG A 53 5.25 8.11 -12.40
N ARG A 54 4.42 9.01 -12.95
CA ARG A 54 4.88 9.99 -13.94
C ARG A 54 5.99 10.88 -13.39
N SER A 55 5.90 11.24 -12.12
CA SER A 55 6.87 12.13 -11.46
C SER A 55 8.09 11.39 -10.89
N GLY A 56 8.20 10.08 -11.15
CA GLY A 56 9.28 9.25 -10.63
C GLY A 56 8.75 8.05 -9.88
N ALA A 57 9.64 7.31 -9.23
CA ALA A 57 9.25 6.12 -8.48
C ALA A 57 8.94 6.47 -7.02
N GLN A 58 7.90 5.85 -6.48
CA GLN A 58 7.60 5.88 -5.06
C GLN A 58 8.05 4.56 -4.44
N MET A 59 8.84 4.63 -3.39
CA MET A 59 9.31 3.45 -2.68
C MET A 59 8.40 3.15 -1.49
N VAL A 60 8.11 1.87 -1.28
CA VAL A 60 7.28 1.40 -0.17
C VAL A 60 8.12 0.42 0.64
N TYR A 61 8.26 0.70 1.93
CA TYR A 61 9.08 -0.11 2.83
C TYR A 61 8.22 -1.05 3.66
N LEU A 62 8.86 -2.00 4.35
CA LEU A 62 8.15 -2.95 5.20
C LEU A 62 7.25 -2.24 6.20
N SER A 63 6.06 -2.76 6.41
CA SER A 63 4.99 -2.25 7.27
C SER A 63 4.24 -1.02 6.75
N GLU A 64 4.68 -0.44 5.64
CA GLU A 64 3.94 0.66 5.01
C GLU A 64 2.74 0.16 4.22
N TRP A 65 1.80 1.06 3.97
CA TRP A 65 0.51 0.73 3.37
C TRP A 65 0.33 1.41 2.03
N LEU A 66 -0.31 0.69 1.10
CA LEU A 66 -0.85 1.24 -0.13
C LEU A 66 -2.37 1.30 0.01
N VAL A 67 -2.96 2.43 -0.34
CA VAL A 67 -4.40 2.62 -0.30
C VAL A 67 -4.89 2.94 -1.69
N ARG A 68 -5.83 2.14 -2.19
CA ARG A 68 -6.48 2.37 -3.47
C ARG A 68 -7.70 3.26 -3.23
N ASP A 69 -7.72 4.43 -3.86
CA ASP A 69 -8.86 5.33 -3.77
C ASP A 69 -9.94 4.98 -4.80
N LEU A 70 -11.05 5.71 -4.77
CA LEU A 70 -12.18 5.47 -5.65
C LEU A 70 -11.88 5.73 -7.12
N ASP A 71 -10.90 6.59 -7.40
CA ASP A 71 -10.49 6.92 -8.76
C ASP A 71 -9.54 5.88 -9.36
N GLY A 72 -9.13 4.90 -8.56
CA GLY A 72 -8.12 3.94 -8.94
C GLY A 72 -6.69 4.41 -8.68
N GLY A 73 -6.51 5.60 -8.10
CA GLY A 73 -5.21 6.10 -7.67
C GLY A 73 -4.70 5.35 -6.45
N ILE A 74 -3.39 5.39 -6.23
CA ILE A 74 -2.76 4.73 -5.10
C ILE A 74 -2.07 5.77 -4.24
N CYS A 75 -2.37 5.77 -2.95
CA CYS A 75 -1.74 6.60 -1.94
C CYS A 75 -0.90 5.74 -1.01
N PHE A 76 0.10 6.34 -0.37
CA PHE A 76 1.06 5.63 0.45
C PHE A 76 1.05 6.21 1.86
N TYR A 77 1.01 5.32 2.86
CA TYR A 77 0.94 5.72 4.27
C TYR A 77 1.86 4.84 5.11
N THR A 78 2.44 5.40 6.16
CA THR A 78 3.05 4.60 7.22
C THR A 78 1.95 3.94 8.05
N ASP A 79 2.30 2.92 8.83
CA ASP A 79 1.32 2.27 9.70
C ASP A 79 0.71 3.26 10.70
N ALA A 80 1.52 4.15 11.26
CA ALA A 80 1.04 5.18 12.18
C ALA A 80 0.08 6.16 11.48
N GLU A 81 0.40 6.58 10.26
CA GLU A 81 -0.44 7.49 9.50
C GLU A 81 -1.81 6.90 9.18
N ILE A 82 -1.83 5.62 8.76
CA ILE A 82 -3.09 4.98 8.37
C ILE A 82 -4.03 4.80 9.56
N ARG A 83 -3.48 4.46 10.73
CA ARG A 83 -4.29 4.29 11.94
C ARG A 83 -4.85 5.61 12.45
N LYS A 84 -4.13 6.71 12.20
CA LYS A 84 -4.55 8.04 12.61
C LYS A 84 -5.57 8.64 11.65
N ALA A 85 -5.41 8.40 10.35
CA ALA A 85 -6.24 9.02 9.31
C ALA A 85 -7.52 8.25 9.00
N PHE A 86 -7.55 6.94 9.24
CA PHE A 86 -8.66 6.08 8.83
C PHE A 86 -9.20 5.25 9.98
N GLU A 87 -10.49 4.93 9.87
CA GLU A 87 -11.13 3.94 10.72
C GLU A 87 -11.03 2.59 10.02
N ILE A 88 -10.40 1.62 10.69
CA ILE A 88 -10.23 0.28 10.14
C ILE A 88 -11.50 -0.53 10.42
N ALA A 89 -12.11 -0.99 9.35
CA ALA A 89 -13.34 -1.78 9.43
C ALA A 89 -13.06 -3.27 9.61
#